data_de1c10a3f1649ae93ce1b8326109552c
#
_entry.id   de1c10a3f1649ae93ce1b8326109552c
#
_cell.length_a   1.000
_cell.length_b   1.000
_cell.length_c   1.000
_cell.angle_alpha   90.00
_cell.angle_beta   90.00
_cell.angle_gamma   90.00
#
_symmetry.space_group_name_H-M   'P 1'
#
loop_
_entity.id
_entity.type
_entity.pdbx_description
1 polymer ?
#
loop_
_entity_poly.entity_id
_entity_poly.type
_entity_poly.pdbx_seq_one_letter_code
_entity_poly.pdbx_strand_id
1 'polypeptide(L)'
;LPKPRPGKQYTVEDENSLSQIAARAYGDEKLWTRIWSANQFILRSGDPDLIFPGEVISIPVLPEREKLKTAVSDPIIPGKDKDDMTIVIDGLEIKSMNSRVVRTMDTAADAWSASLAWEPGVNLDIDKRVRPYAYPPASVYIGGKLMVNGILYTTESDLSGSQSIKRLEGASFTADLVDSTLKPPYEKNNVTLKQRAEEIVKPLGIDIVFDIEEGGAFDRVTADENDTIFQHLAGLAMQRSALISSTVNGDLLVTRAVSGKPVATLEEGSQGAISLTARYDGRKRFNVYRAIGDSPDGNKVGLAKDNVVPRSRFLTFQANETISGDIDKAAEWRRSKQLADALTIPFPTDSWYRPDGELWRENTIVTVISPTIHVPDGFNFLIRSVEYIDDVAGKTAILNLVPPQVYTGEELKEPWS
;
A
#
# COMPACT_ATOMS: atom_id res chain seq x y z
N LEU A 1 -22.29 35.43 12.19
CA LEU A 1 -20.85 35.39 12.05
C LEU A 1 -20.49 34.68 10.72
N PRO A 2 -19.58 35.22 9.92
CA PRO A 2 -19.23 34.58 8.64
C PRO A 2 -18.62 33.21 8.89
N LYS A 3 -19.17 32.20 8.26
CA LYS A 3 -18.67 30.83 8.36
C LYS A 3 -17.39 30.71 7.50
N PRO A 4 -16.26 30.17 8.01
CA PRO A 4 -15.07 29.92 7.20
C PRO A 4 -15.42 28.96 6.05
N ARG A 5 -14.92 29.27 4.83
CA ARG A 5 -15.20 28.48 3.62
C ARG A 5 -13.93 28.17 2.87
N PRO A 6 -13.71 26.92 2.42
CA PRO A 6 -12.58 26.57 1.59
C PRO A 6 -12.46 27.46 0.33
N GLY A 7 -11.24 27.88 -0.01
CA GLY A 7 -10.94 28.77 -1.12
C GLY A 7 -11.21 30.26 -0.84
N LYS A 8 -11.53 30.64 0.40
CA LYS A 8 -11.81 32.04 0.81
C LYS A 8 -10.90 32.47 1.95
N GLN A 9 -10.76 33.78 2.09
CA GLN A 9 -10.14 34.37 3.27
C GLN A 9 -11.15 34.41 4.43
N TYR A 10 -10.63 34.24 5.64
CA TYR A 10 -11.39 34.30 6.88
C TYR A 10 -10.68 35.19 7.90
N THR A 11 -11.39 36.06 8.55
CA THR A 11 -10.86 36.89 9.64
C THR A 11 -11.04 36.14 10.96
N VAL A 12 -9.94 35.92 11.67
CA VAL A 12 -9.92 35.25 12.97
C VAL A 12 -10.73 36.07 13.97
N GLU A 13 -11.65 35.43 14.67
CA GLU A 13 -12.50 36.01 15.72
C GLU A 13 -11.93 35.64 17.09
N ASP A 14 -12.45 36.31 18.13
CA ASP A 14 -12.11 36.00 19.51
C ASP A 14 -12.36 34.52 19.82
N GLU A 15 -11.46 33.93 20.60
CA GLU A 15 -11.51 32.50 21.00
C GLU A 15 -11.41 31.48 19.87
N ASN A 16 -11.09 31.89 18.64
CA ASN A 16 -10.85 30.91 17.57
C ASN A 16 -9.47 30.26 17.70
N SER A 17 -9.44 28.94 17.53
CA SER A 17 -8.21 28.15 17.23
C SER A 17 -8.23 27.64 15.80
N LEU A 18 -7.06 27.29 15.26
CA LEU A 18 -7.00 26.72 13.91
C LEU A 18 -7.81 25.42 13.81
N SER A 19 -7.86 24.60 14.86
CA SER A 19 -8.67 23.37 14.90
C SER A 19 -10.17 23.68 14.85
N GLN A 20 -10.65 24.68 15.59
CA GLN A 20 -12.06 25.10 15.52
C GLN A 20 -12.42 25.68 14.15
N ILE A 21 -11.52 26.47 13.55
CA ILE A 21 -11.72 26.98 12.19
C ILE A 21 -11.76 25.83 11.18
N ALA A 22 -10.88 24.83 11.31
CA ALA A 22 -10.88 23.64 10.46
C ALA A 22 -12.17 22.82 10.60
N ALA A 23 -12.63 22.57 11.84
CA ALA A 23 -13.91 21.89 12.09
C ALA A 23 -15.08 22.63 11.42
N ARG A 24 -15.09 23.98 11.48
CA ARG A 24 -16.16 24.80 10.86
C ARG A 24 -16.06 24.88 9.34
N ALA A 25 -14.84 24.85 8.78
CA ALA A 25 -14.59 24.98 7.34
C ALA A 25 -14.72 23.64 6.60
N TYR A 26 -14.21 22.57 7.19
CA TYR A 26 -14.03 21.26 6.55
C TYR A 26 -14.87 20.15 7.18
N GLY A 27 -15.38 20.37 8.41
CA GLY A 27 -16.05 19.33 9.19
C GLY A 27 -15.10 18.45 10.02
N ASP A 28 -13.79 18.71 9.95
CA ASP A 28 -12.76 17.94 10.66
C ASP A 28 -11.74 18.88 11.31
N GLU A 29 -11.61 18.79 12.63
CA GLU A 29 -10.67 19.61 13.42
C GLU A 29 -9.21 19.29 13.13
N LYS A 30 -8.89 18.03 12.74
CA LYS A 30 -7.52 17.57 12.46
C LYS A 30 -6.91 18.24 11.23
N LEU A 31 -7.74 18.84 10.37
CA LEU A 31 -7.30 19.55 9.17
C LEU A 31 -6.77 20.97 9.47
N TRP A 32 -6.61 21.35 10.73
CA TRP A 32 -5.99 22.62 11.14
C TRP A 32 -4.57 22.78 10.57
N THR A 33 -3.85 21.69 10.41
CA THR A 33 -2.49 21.68 9.83
C THR A 33 -2.46 22.23 8.40
N ARG A 34 -3.54 22.06 7.63
CA ARG A 34 -3.68 22.62 6.28
C ARG A 34 -3.84 24.14 6.30
N ILE A 35 -4.63 24.63 7.24
CA ILE A 35 -4.79 26.07 7.43
C ILE A 35 -3.45 26.66 7.90
N TRP A 36 -2.77 26.01 8.84
CA TRP A 36 -1.45 26.43 9.29
C TRP A 36 -0.44 26.48 8.15
N SER A 37 -0.27 25.41 7.38
CA SER A 37 0.69 25.36 6.27
C SER A 37 0.49 26.43 5.22
N ALA A 38 -0.77 26.84 4.99
CA ALA A 38 -1.09 27.91 4.05
C ALA A 38 -0.86 29.33 4.61
N ASN A 39 -0.70 29.48 5.93
CA ASN A 39 -0.69 30.78 6.59
C ASN A 39 0.51 31.01 7.51
N GLN A 40 1.38 30.03 7.75
CA GLN A 40 2.47 30.09 8.72
C GLN A 40 3.43 31.29 8.55
N PHE A 41 3.57 31.82 7.33
CA PHE A 41 4.43 32.95 7.03
C PHE A 41 3.74 34.32 7.20
N ILE A 42 2.43 34.34 7.40
CA ILE A 42 1.63 35.58 7.54
C ILE A 42 1.04 35.74 8.95
N LEU A 43 0.97 34.66 9.72
CA LEU A 43 0.52 34.70 11.12
C LEU A 43 1.59 35.34 12.02
N ARG A 44 1.18 36.26 12.85
CA ARG A 44 2.07 37.09 13.69
C ARG A 44 2.83 36.28 14.73
N SER A 45 2.20 35.24 15.26
CA SER A 45 2.82 34.42 16.33
C SER A 45 3.95 33.53 15.83
N GLY A 46 3.84 33.02 14.58
CA GLY A 46 4.69 31.92 14.10
C GLY A 46 4.46 30.60 14.86
N ASP A 47 3.40 30.51 15.66
CA ASP A 47 3.03 29.36 16.48
C ASP A 47 1.62 28.90 16.10
N PRO A 48 1.41 27.62 15.75
CA PRO A 48 0.11 27.10 15.35
C PRO A 48 -0.95 27.14 16.47
N ASP A 49 -0.51 27.13 17.72
CA ASP A 49 -1.41 27.14 18.89
C ASP A 49 -1.82 28.58 19.31
N LEU A 50 -1.24 29.59 18.64
CA LEU A 50 -1.50 31.00 18.98
C LEU A 50 -1.84 31.82 17.74
N ILE A 51 -3.12 32.11 17.53
CA ILE A 51 -3.60 33.03 16.49
C ILE A 51 -4.34 34.20 17.15
N PHE A 52 -4.29 35.38 16.52
CA PHE A 52 -4.87 36.57 17.11
C PHE A 52 -6.14 37.01 16.37
N PRO A 53 -7.15 37.52 17.10
CA PRO A 53 -8.33 38.13 16.50
C PRO A 53 -7.94 39.26 15.52
N GLY A 54 -8.66 39.32 14.41
CA GLY A 54 -8.42 40.29 13.33
C GLY A 54 -7.35 39.84 12.30
N GLU A 55 -6.63 38.76 12.52
CA GLU A 55 -5.77 38.20 11.48
C GLU A 55 -6.60 37.64 10.34
N VAL A 56 -6.14 37.88 9.11
CA VAL A 56 -6.82 37.40 7.91
C VAL A 56 -6.04 36.18 7.37
N ILE A 57 -6.67 35.02 7.45
CA ILE A 57 -6.08 33.75 7.02
C ILE A 57 -6.77 33.22 5.76
N SER A 58 -6.03 32.54 4.92
CA SER A 58 -6.56 31.80 3.79
C SER A 58 -7.03 30.43 4.25
N ILE A 59 -8.26 30.06 3.90
CA ILE A 59 -8.75 28.69 4.10
C ILE A 59 -8.51 27.93 2.79
N PRO A 60 -7.49 27.07 2.71
CA PRO A 60 -7.17 26.37 1.46
C PRO A 60 -8.31 25.47 1.02
N VAL A 61 -8.41 25.24 -0.30
CA VAL A 61 -9.26 24.17 -0.82
C VAL A 61 -8.56 22.85 -0.52
N LEU A 62 -9.27 21.94 0.12
CA LEU A 62 -8.72 20.60 0.36
C LEU A 62 -8.44 19.90 -0.97
N PRO A 63 -7.34 19.15 -1.08
CA PRO A 63 -7.18 18.18 -2.15
C PRO A 63 -8.42 17.30 -2.23
N GLU A 64 -8.79 16.89 -3.43
CA GLU A 64 -10.00 16.06 -3.68
C GLU A 64 -10.07 14.86 -2.72
N ARG A 65 -8.94 14.27 -2.46
CA ARG A 65 -8.75 13.10 -1.61
C ARG A 65 -9.06 13.35 -0.12
N GLU A 66 -8.69 14.51 0.44
CA GLU A 66 -9.06 14.86 1.83
C GLU A 66 -10.56 15.09 1.97
N LYS A 67 -11.21 15.65 0.94
CA LYS A 67 -12.68 15.75 0.88
C LYS A 67 -13.31 14.36 0.89
N LEU A 68 -12.73 13.41 0.15
CA LEU A 68 -13.19 12.03 0.10
C LEU A 68 -13.01 11.31 1.44
N LYS A 69 -11.86 11.49 2.12
CA LYS A 69 -11.65 10.94 3.48
C LYS A 69 -12.66 11.49 4.49
N THR A 70 -12.95 12.79 4.44
CA THR A 70 -13.92 13.44 5.34
C THR A 70 -15.35 12.98 5.06
N ALA A 71 -15.69 12.69 3.80
CA ALA A 71 -17.00 12.14 3.44
C ALA A 71 -17.22 10.69 3.94
N VAL A 72 -16.14 9.95 4.20
CA VAL A 72 -16.15 8.56 4.72
C VAL A 72 -16.03 8.53 6.26
N SER A 73 -16.04 9.67 6.95
CA SER A 73 -15.75 9.79 8.39
C SER A 73 -16.78 9.15 9.33
N ASP A 74 -17.95 8.73 8.84
CA ASP A 74 -18.87 7.86 9.57
C ASP A 74 -18.98 6.52 8.82
N PRO A 75 -18.10 5.54 9.08
CA PRO A 75 -18.22 4.26 8.43
C PRO A 75 -19.52 3.62 8.89
N ILE A 76 -20.46 3.46 7.96
CA ILE A 76 -21.50 2.44 8.10
C ILE A 76 -20.72 1.16 8.36
N ILE A 77 -20.91 0.53 9.52
CA ILE A 77 -20.30 -0.77 9.81
C ILE A 77 -21.16 -1.79 9.06
N PRO A 78 -20.76 -2.18 7.84
CA PRO A 78 -21.48 -3.19 7.08
C PRO A 78 -21.05 -4.56 7.56
N GLY A 79 -21.90 -5.55 7.40
CA GLY A 79 -21.58 -6.93 7.69
C GLY A 79 -21.79 -7.28 9.17
N LYS A 80 -22.88 -7.94 9.47
CA LYS A 80 -23.10 -8.56 10.79
C LYS A 80 -22.52 -9.97 10.84
N ASP A 81 -22.36 -10.59 9.68
CA ASP A 81 -21.82 -11.94 9.59
C ASP A 81 -20.31 -11.85 9.31
N LYS A 82 -19.53 -12.65 10.06
CA LYS A 82 -18.08 -12.69 9.89
C LYS A 82 -17.63 -13.07 8.46
N ASP A 83 -18.49 -13.79 7.76
CA ASP A 83 -18.22 -14.30 6.42
C ASP A 83 -18.76 -13.37 5.31
N ASP A 84 -19.21 -12.16 5.62
CA ASP A 84 -19.67 -11.20 4.61
C ASP A 84 -18.54 -10.33 4.10
N MET A 85 -18.38 -10.28 2.76
CA MET A 85 -17.60 -9.25 2.08
C MET A 85 -18.53 -8.13 1.64
N THR A 86 -18.33 -6.93 2.17
CA THR A 86 -19.20 -5.79 1.94
C THR A 86 -18.42 -4.67 1.29
N ILE A 87 -18.96 -4.11 0.21
CA ILE A 87 -18.38 -2.96 -0.51
C ILE A 87 -19.30 -1.77 -0.32
N VAL A 88 -18.75 -0.66 0.14
CA VAL A 88 -19.47 0.61 0.33
C VAL A 88 -18.91 1.64 -0.61
N ILE A 89 -19.72 2.20 -1.50
CA ILE A 89 -19.32 3.24 -2.45
C ILE A 89 -20.12 4.52 -2.15
N ASP A 90 -19.42 5.59 -1.81
CA ASP A 90 -20.01 6.89 -1.44
C ASP A 90 -21.13 6.73 -0.39
N GLY A 91 -20.86 5.91 0.64
CA GLY A 91 -21.79 5.63 1.73
C GLY A 91 -22.92 4.64 1.41
N LEU A 92 -23.00 4.11 0.20
CA LEU A 92 -24.00 3.11 -0.20
C LEU A 92 -23.39 1.71 -0.24
N GLU A 93 -24.00 0.77 0.48
CA GLU A 93 -23.64 -0.64 0.43
C GLU A 93 -24.05 -1.26 -0.91
N ILE A 94 -23.11 -1.94 -1.56
CA ILE A 94 -23.31 -2.59 -2.85
C ILE A 94 -23.37 -4.10 -2.66
N LYS A 95 -24.43 -4.73 -3.15
CA LYS A 95 -24.54 -6.18 -3.24
C LYS A 95 -23.84 -6.66 -4.51
N SER A 96 -22.78 -7.44 -4.35
CA SER A 96 -22.04 -8.04 -5.45
C SER A 96 -22.39 -9.52 -5.63
N MET A 97 -22.21 -10.03 -6.86
CA MET A 97 -22.25 -11.46 -7.16
C MET A 97 -20.89 -12.10 -6.90
N ASN A 98 -19.83 -11.39 -7.26
CA ASN A 98 -18.46 -11.80 -7.04
C ASN A 98 -17.69 -10.60 -6.52
N SER A 99 -16.83 -10.84 -5.54
CA SER A 99 -15.97 -9.80 -4.96
C SER A 99 -14.58 -10.35 -4.69
N ARG A 100 -13.60 -9.47 -4.81
CA ARG A 100 -12.20 -9.79 -4.58
C ARG A 100 -11.49 -8.62 -3.91
N VAL A 101 -10.66 -8.92 -2.92
CA VAL A 101 -9.78 -7.95 -2.26
C VAL A 101 -8.37 -8.49 -2.25
N VAL A 102 -7.41 -7.67 -2.62
CA VAL A 102 -5.98 -8.00 -2.58
C VAL A 102 -5.27 -7.04 -1.65
N ARG A 103 -4.65 -7.58 -0.61
CA ARG A 103 -3.77 -6.88 0.31
C ARG A 103 -2.34 -7.32 0.08
N THR A 104 -1.39 -6.39 0.06
CA THR A 104 0.00 -6.69 -0.21
C THR A 104 0.95 -5.88 0.67
N MET A 105 2.10 -6.47 1.02
CA MET A 105 3.08 -5.85 1.93
C MET A 105 4.16 -5.05 1.21
N ASP A 106 4.31 -5.17 -0.09
CA ASP A 106 5.43 -4.60 -0.86
C ASP A 106 5.01 -3.71 -2.04
N THR A 107 3.76 -3.26 -2.03
CA THR A 107 3.28 -2.18 -2.88
C THR A 107 2.32 -1.29 -2.10
N ALA A 108 2.23 -0.03 -2.49
CA ALA A 108 1.30 0.92 -1.90
C ALA A 108 -0.12 0.85 -2.49
N ALA A 109 -0.42 -0.14 -3.33
CA ALA A 109 -1.71 -0.26 -4.01
C ALA A 109 -2.42 -1.56 -3.60
N ASP A 110 -3.23 -1.50 -2.55
CA ASP A 110 -4.22 -2.55 -2.29
C ASP A 110 -5.39 -2.38 -3.24
N ALA A 111 -5.91 -3.47 -3.77
CA ALA A 111 -6.92 -3.46 -4.82
C ALA A 111 -8.18 -4.24 -4.43
N TRP A 112 -9.29 -3.87 -5.02
CA TRP A 112 -10.54 -4.62 -4.91
C TRP A 112 -11.30 -4.61 -6.23
N SER A 113 -12.13 -5.61 -6.46
CA SER A 113 -13.04 -5.68 -7.59
C SER A 113 -14.37 -6.31 -7.18
N ALA A 114 -15.44 -5.96 -7.90
CA ALA A 114 -16.76 -6.53 -7.71
C ALA A 114 -17.52 -6.63 -9.03
N SER A 115 -18.38 -7.64 -9.14
CA SER A 115 -19.32 -7.77 -10.26
C SER A 115 -20.75 -7.72 -9.74
N LEU A 116 -21.59 -6.94 -10.40
CA LEU A 116 -23.00 -6.73 -10.05
C LEU A 116 -23.90 -7.17 -11.19
N ALA A 117 -25.01 -7.83 -10.86
CA ALA A 117 -26.12 -7.90 -11.80
C ALA A 117 -26.67 -6.47 -11.97
N TRP A 118 -26.82 -6.04 -13.20
CA TRP A 118 -27.12 -4.66 -13.51
C TRP A 118 -28.39 -4.55 -14.36
N GLU A 119 -29.29 -3.68 -13.94
CA GLU A 119 -30.47 -3.33 -14.73
C GLU A 119 -30.50 -1.80 -14.89
N PRO A 120 -30.23 -1.27 -16.11
CA PRO A 120 -30.16 0.16 -16.35
C PRO A 120 -31.46 0.87 -15.95
N GLY A 121 -31.35 1.94 -15.18
CA GLY A 121 -32.48 2.78 -14.77
C GLY A 121 -33.29 2.28 -13.59
N VAL A 122 -33.01 1.09 -13.04
CA VAL A 122 -33.70 0.56 -11.86
C VAL A 122 -33.06 1.09 -10.58
N ASN A 123 -31.74 1.12 -10.51
CA ASN A 123 -30.98 1.58 -9.33
C ASN A 123 -30.32 2.94 -9.56
N LEU A 124 -31.12 3.99 -9.71
CA LEU A 124 -30.63 5.34 -10.03
C LEU A 124 -29.59 5.90 -9.06
N ASP A 125 -29.65 5.52 -7.79
CA ASP A 125 -28.67 5.98 -6.79
C ASP A 125 -27.30 5.33 -6.99
N ILE A 126 -27.27 4.05 -7.33
CA ILE A 126 -26.03 3.37 -7.68
C ILE A 126 -25.51 3.92 -9.01
N ASP A 127 -26.35 4.09 -10.02
CA ASP A 127 -25.98 4.64 -11.34
C ASP A 127 -25.22 5.96 -11.25
N LYS A 128 -25.71 6.86 -10.39
CA LYS A 128 -25.07 8.17 -10.18
C LYS A 128 -23.70 8.06 -9.56
N ARG A 129 -23.53 7.12 -8.59
CA ARG A 129 -22.28 6.97 -7.82
C ARG A 129 -21.20 6.25 -8.62
N VAL A 130 -21.59 5.22 -9.40
CA VAL A 130 -20.63 4.39 -10.16
C VAL A 130 -20.49 4.82 -11.62
N ARG A 131 -20.95 6.03 -11.96
CA ARG A 131 -20.75 6.56 -13.32
C ARG A 131 -19.27 6.65 -13.67
N PRO A 132 -18.88 6.45 -14.93
CA PRO A 132 -17.48 6.59 -15.36
C PRO A 132 -16.86 7.92 -14.93
N TYR A 133 -15.63 7.88 -14.45
CA TYR A 133 -14.82 9.05 -14.03
C TYR A 133 -15.39 9.87 -12.88
N ALA A 134 -16.28 9.29 -12.06
CA ALA A 134 -16.79 9.96 -10.86
C ALA A 134 -15.83 9.88 -9.68
N TYR A 135 -14.95 8.86 -9.65
CA TYR A 135 -13.97 8.61 -8.59
C TYR A 135 -14.55 8.65 -7.18
N PRO A 136 -15.69 7.99 -6.91
CA PRO A 136 -16.28 8.03 -5.58
C PRO A 136 -15.41 7.29 -4.56
N PRO A 137 -15.46 7.71 -3.27
CA PRO A 137 -14.81 6.96 -2.20
C PRO A 137 -15.42 5.56 -2.11
N ALA A 138 -14.57 4.59 -1.85
CA ALA A 138 -14.96 3.19 -1.74
C ALA A 138 -14.21 2.50 -0.60
N SER A 139 -14.94 1.73 0.19
CA SER A 139 -14.37 0.95 1.30
C SER A 139 -14.84 -0.49 1.21
N VAL A 140 -13.95 -1.42 1.51
CA VAL A 140 -14.26 -2.86 1.52
C VAL A 140 -14.04 -3.43 2.90
N TYR A 141 -14.99 -4.24 3.35
CA TYR A 141 -15.01 -4.86 4.67
C TYR A 141 -15.16 -6.38 4.54
N ILE A 142 -14.57 -7.11 5.48
CA ILE A 142 -14.79 -8.53 5.69
C ILE A 142 -15.19 -8.73 7.15
N GLY A 143 -16.37 -9.31 7.40
CA GLY A 143 -16.89 -9.49 8.75
C GLY A 143 -16.98 -8.20 9.56
N GLY A 144 -17.29 -7.07 8.89
CA GLY A 144 -17.32 -5.74 9.50
C GLY A 144 -15.93 -5.11 9.76
N LYS A 145 -14.82 -5.83 9.51
CA LYS A 145 -13.45 -5.30 9.62
C LYS A 145 -13.06 -4.62 8.31
N LEU A 146 -12.60 -3.37 8.37
CA LEU A 146 -12.11 -2.63 7.20
C LEU A 146 -10.88 -3.32 6.60
N MET A 147 -10.90 -3.54 5.30
CA MET A 147 -9.81 -4.16 4.55
C MET A 147 -9.10 -3.18 3.63
N VAL A 148 -9.85 -2.39 2.89
CA VAL A 148 -9.31 -1.37 1.97
C VAL A 148 -10.20 -0.14 2.05
N ASN A 149 -9.58 1.02 2.16
CA ASN A 149 -10.21 2.33 2.03
C ASN A 149 -9.54 3.11 0.89
N GLY A 150 -10.32 3.56 -0.08
CA GLY A 150 -9.78 4.19 -1.27
C GLY A 150 -10.84 4.74 -2.21
N ILE A 151 -10.66 4.50 -3.50
CA ILE A 151 -11.45 5.09 -4.59
C ILE A 151 -11.85 4.02 -5.59
N LEU A 152 -13.03 4.16 -6.19
CA LEU A 152 -13.44 3.45 -7.40
C LEU A 152 -12.77 4.11 -8.62
N TYR A 153 -11.96 3.37 -9.34
CA TYR A 153 -11.24 3.85 -10.53
C TYR A 153 -11.89 3.40 -11.83
N THR A 154 -12.30 2.12 -11.90
CA THR A 154 -12.79 1.50 -13.13
C THR A 154 -14.25 1.13 -13.00
N THR A 155 -15.04 1.53 -13.98
CA THR A 155 -16.42 1.07 -14.18
C THR A 155 -16.54 0.49 -15.58
N GLU A 156 -16.79 -0.80 -15.67
CA GLU A 156 -17.05 -1.51 -16.92
C GLU A 156 -18.52 -1.95 -16.95
N SER A 157 -19.16 -1.83 -18.08
CA SER A 157 -20.53 -2.29 -18.30
C SER A 157 -20.54 -3.27 -19.47
N ASP A 158 -21.01 -4.47 -19.24
CA ASP A 158 -21.11 -5.54 -20.22
C ASP A 158 -22.57 -5.91 -20.43
N LEU A 159 -22.99 -5.98 -21.68
CA LEU A 159 -24.32 -6.44 -22.10
C LEU A 159 -24.17 -7.65 -23.00
N SER A 160 -24.54 -8.81 -22.51
CA SER A 160 -24.52 -10.07 -23.26
C SER A 160 -25.89 -10.73 -23.27
N GLY A 161 -26.52 -10.76 -24.44
CA GLY A 161 -27.88 -11.27 -24.57
C GLY A 161 -28.90 -10.47 -23.77
N SER A 162 -29.54 -11.10 -22.78
CA SER A 162 -30.47 -10.46 -21.85
C SER A 162 -29.86 -10.12 -20.48
N GLN A 163 -28.56 -10.38 -20.30
CA GLN A 163 -27.87 -10.12 -19.04
C GLN A 163 -26.99 -8.89 -19.15
N SER A 164 -27.10 -8.01 -18.19
CA SER A 164 -26.20 -6.86 -18.05
C SER A 164 -25.43 -7.01 -16.73
N ILE A 165 -24.11 -6.86 -16.83
CA ILE A 165 -23.18 -6.94 -15.70
C ILE A 165 -22.41 -5.65 -15.63
N LYS A 166 -22.26 -5.12 -14.42
CA LYS A 166 -21.35 -4.02 -14.14
C LYS A 166 -20.19 -4.54 -13.31
N ARG A 167 -18.95 -4.28 -13.79
CA ARG A 167 -17.73 -4.57 -13.05
C ARG A 167 -17.15 -3.28 -12.53
N LEU A 168 -16.77 -3.31 -11.27
CA LEU A 168 -16.21 -2.17 -10.54
C LEU A 168 -14.84 -2.58 -10.02
N GLU A 169 -13.85 -1.70 -10.16
CA GLU A 169 -12.52 -1.91 -9.61
C GLU A 169 -12.03 -0.63 -8.95
N GLY A 170 -11.42 -0.80 -7.80
CA GLY A 170 -10.86 0.28 -7.03
C GLY A 170 -9.59 -0.11 -6.31
N ALA A 171 -8.95 0.88 -5.71
CA ALA A 171 -7.73 0.68 -4.96
C ALA A 171 -7.67 1.61 -3.75
N SER A 172 -6.73 1.33 -2.84
CA SER A 172 -6.43 2.20 -1.70
C SER A 172 -6.05 3.61 -2.14
N PHE A 173 -6.23 4.60 -1.28
CA PHE A 173 -5.81 5.98 -1.58
C PHE A 173 -4.34 6.09 -1.98
N THR A 174 -3.51 5.22 -1.47
CA THR A 174 -2.08 5.15 -1.78
C THR A 174 -1.75 4.67 -3.18
N ALA A 175 -2.72 4.14 -3.94
CA ALA A 175 -2.51 3.70 -5.31
C ALA A 175 -2.02 4.85 -6.22
N ASP A 176 -2.46 6.10 -5.95
CA ASP A 176 -1.97 7.26 -6.70
C ASP A 176 -0.45 7.49 -6.58
N LEU A 177 0.19 6.95 -5.53
CA LEU A 177 1.64 7.00 -5.40
C LEU A 177 2.36 6.08 -6.39
N VAL A 178 1.66 5.01 -6.82
CA VAL A 178 2.15 4.07 -7.83
C VAL A 178 1.96 4.63 -9.24
N ASP A 179 0.86 5.35 -9.46
CA ASP A 179 0.46 5.87 -10.77
C ASP A 179 1.02 7.27 -11.07
N SER A 180 1.39 8.03 -10.03
CA SER A 180 1.87 9.41 -10.20
C SER A 180 3.39 9.48 -10.20
N THR A 181 3.95 10.25 -11.14
CA THR A 181 5.38 10.56 -11.16
C THR A 181 5.76 11.60 -10.12
N LEU A 182 7.01 11.56 -9.70
CA LEU A 182 7.56 12.52 -8.76
C LEU A 182 7.58 13.93 -9.38
N LYS A 183 7.29 14.94 -8.56
CA LYS A 183 7.45 16.35 -8.94
C LYS A 183 8.79 16.89 -8.49
N PRO A 184 9.39 17.88 -9.22
CA PRO A 184 10.60 18.57 -8.74
C PRO A 184 10.43 19.11 -7.31
N PRO A 185 11.50 19.20 -6.53
CA PRO A 185 12.88 18.92 -6.88
C PRO A 185 13.22 17.42 -6.85
N TYR A 186 13.95 16.96 -7.87
CA TYR A 186 14.39 15.56 -7.98
C TYR A 186 15.63 15.27 -7.12
N GLU A 187 16.27 16.30 -6.60
CA GLU A 187 17.45 16.19 -5.74
C GLU A 187 17.19 16.85 -4.39
N LYS A 188 17.61 16.16 -3.32
CA LYS A 188 17.60 16.66 -1.94
C LYS A 188 18.83 16.19 -1.20
N ASN A 189 19.41 17.06 -0.37
CA ASN A 189 20.56 16.75 0.46
C ASN A 189 20.16 16.73 1.93
N ASN A 190 20.83 15.87 2.70
CA ASN A 190 20.69 15.76 4.15
C ASN A 190 19.23 15.60 4.60
N VAL A 191 18.53 14.61 4.05
CA VAL A 191 17.12 14.35 4.30
C VAL A 191 16.89 12.92 4.80
N THR A 192 16.05 12.73 5.83
CA THR A 192 15.66 11.38 6.27
C THR A 192 14.57 10.80 5.37
N LEU A 193 14.39 9.47 5.42
CA LEU A 193 13.29 8.80 4.72
C LEU A 193 11.93 9.40 5.10
N LYS A 194 11.74 9.67 6.39
CA LYS A 194 10.50 10.24 6.90
C LYS A 194 10.25 11.64 6.36
N GLN A 195 11.25 12.52 6.45
CA GLN A 195 11.15 13.89 5.93
C GLN A 195 10.84 13.89 4.42
N ARG A 196 11.51 13.02 3.65
CA ARG A 196 11.26 12.93 2.21
C ARG A 196 9.88 12.40 1.89
N ALA A 197 9.43 11.36 2.60
CA ALA A 197 8.08 10.82 2.44
C ALA A 197 7.01 11.87 2.81
N GLU A 198 7.19 12.57 3.93
CA GLU A 198 6.25 13.62 4.36
C GLU A 198 6.17 14.77 3.36
N GLU A 199 7.29 15.21 2.82
CA GLU A 199 7.34 16.26 1.80
C GLU A 199 6.53 15.92 0.54
N ILE A 200 6.62 14.66 0.10
CA ILE A 200 6.02 14.21 -1.16
C ILE A 200 4.56 13.79 -0.96
N VAL A 201 4.26 13.06 0.11
CA VAL A 201 3.00 12.35 0.29
C VAL A 201 1.92 13.21 0.97
N LYS A 202 2.30 14.00 1.99
CA LYS A 202 1.32 14.86 2.69
C LYS A 202 0.58 15.85 1.78
N PRO A 203 1.21 16.49 0.76
CA PRO A 203 0.49 17.34 -0.18
C PRO A 203 -0.60 16.63 -0.98
N LEU A 204 -0.53 15.29 -1.07
CA LEU A 204 -1.54 14.46 -1.73
C LEU A 204 -2.71 14.09 -0.80
N GLY A 205 -2.67 14.53 0.48
CA GLY A 205 -3.70 14.21 1.46
C GLY A 205 -3.64 12.78 1.98
N ILE A 206 -2.47 12.12 1.88
CA ILE A 206 -2.23 10.78 2.40
C ILE A 206 -1.42 10.90 3.68
N ASP A 207 -1.91 10.28 4.76
CA ASP A 207 -1.17 10.19 6.00
C ASP A 207 -0.09 9.10 5.93
N ILE A 208 0.89 9.18 6.83
CA ILE A 208 2.02 8.27 6.83
C ILE A 208 2.15 7.65 8.21
N VAL A 209 2.21 6.33 8.24
CA VAL A 209 2.48 5.53 9.42
C VAL A 209 3.91 4.98 9.32
N PHE A 210 4.77 5.40 10.23
CA PHE A 210 6.13 4.87 10.36
C PHE A 210 6.16 3.81 11.47
N ASP A 211 6.31 2.55 11.10
CA ASP A 211 6.44 1.41 11.99
C ASP A 211 7.90 0.93 12.07
N ILE A 212 8.83 1.87 11.92
CA ILE A 212 10.26 1.64 12.01
C ILE A 212 10.95 2.85 12.66
N GLU A 213 12.16 2.65 13.17
CA GLU A 213 13.01 3.77 13.54
C GLU A 213 13.38 4.59 12.31
N GLU A 214 13.38 5.90 12.44
CA GLU A 214 13.57 6.84 11.32
C GLU A 214 14.93 6.66 10.59
N GLY A 215 15.95 6.28 11.32
CA GLY A 215 17.32 6.16 10.80
C GLY A 215 17.98 7.52 10.53
N GLY A 216 19.25 7.50 10.13
CA GLY A 216 19.99 8.71 9.80
C GLY A 216 19.54 9.34 8.48
N ALA A 217 19.92 10.61 8.26
CA ALA A 217 19.71 11.28 6.99
C ALA A 217 20.54 10.64 5.86
N PHE A 218 20.03 10.72 4.66
CA PHE A 218 20.79 10.47 3.43
C PHE A 218 21.57 11.73 3.07
N ASP A 219 22.85 11.61 2.74
CA ASP A 219 23.66 12.75 2.34
C ASP A 219 23.07 13.43 1.10
N ARG A 220 22.65 12.64 0.13
CA ARG A 220 22.04 13.09 -1.11
C ARG A 220 21.01 12.06 -1.58
N VAL A 221 19.84 12.53 -2.01
CA VAL A 221 18.77 11.73 -2.60
C VAL A 221 18.49 12.28 -3.99
N THR A 222 18.54 11.42 -5.00
CA THR A 222 18.18 11.74 -6.38
C THR A 222 17.04 10.86 -6.86
N ALA A 223 16.27 11.34 -7.82
CA ALA A 223 15.22 10.58 -8.50
C ALA A 223 15.27 10.89 -9.99
N ASP A 224 14.87 9.93 -10.79
CA ASP A 224 14.67 10.16 -12.23
C ASP A 224 13.32 10.86 -12.46
N GLU A 225 13.23 11.65 -13.52
CA GLU A 225 11.99 12.38 -13.88
C GLU A 225 10.81 11.45 -14.15
N ASN A 226 11.08 10.20 -14.53
CA ASN A 226 10.07 9.20 -14.83
C ASN A 226 9.75 8.28 -13.63
N ASP A 227 10.46 8.44 -12.51
CA ASP A 227 10.17 7.65 -11.32
C ASP A 227 8.78 7.97 -10.78
N THR A 228 8.03 6.93 -10.46
CA THR A 228 6.82 7.12 -9.68
C THR A 228 7.17 7.47 -8.23
N ILE A 229 6.24 8.11 -7.53
CA ILE A 229 6.43 8.44 -6.12
C ILE A 229 6.74 7.16 -5.33
N PHE A 230 6.02 6.09 -5.62
CA PHE A 230 6.24 4.79 -4.99
C PHE A 230 7.65 4.24 -5.27
N GLN A 231 8.10 4.25 -6.53
CA GLN A 231 9.43 3.75 -6.89
C GLN A 231 10.54 4.49 -6.15
N HIS A 232 10.45 5.81 -6.11
CA HIS A 232 11.39 6.65 -5.38
C HIS A 232 11.42 6.33 -3.88
N LEU A 233 10.26 6.34 -3.22
CA LEU A 233 10.19 6.08 -1.78
C LEU A 233 10.55 4.62 -1.43
N ALA A 234 10.13 3.65 -2.26
CA ALA A 234 10.50 2.25 -2.09
C ALA A 234 12.02 2.05 -2.22
N GLY A 235 12.66 2.71 -3.17
CA GLY A 235 14.11 2.70 -3.32
C GLY A 235 14.85 3.21 -2.07
N LEU A 236 14.35 4.28 -1.46
CA LEU A 236 14.90 4.82 -0.20
C LEU A 236 14.62 3.91 1.00
N ALA A 237 13.41 3.35 1.10
CA ALA A 237 13.02 2.43 2.16
C ALA A 237 13.88 1.16 2.13
N MET A 238 14.13 0.62 0.94
CA MET A 238 14.99 -0.54 0.74
C MET A 238 16.40 -0.35 1.31
N GLN A 239 16.97 0.85 1.19
CA GLN A 239 18.28 1.18 1.77
C GLN A 239 18.27 1.16 3.31
N ARG A 240 17.11 1.14 3.92
CA ARG A 240 16.87 1.02 5.36
C ARG A 240 16.34 -0.35 5.76
N SER A 241 16.39 -1.34 4.84
CA SER A 241 15.76 -2.65 5.01
C SER A 241 14.28 -2.52 5.41
N ALA A 242 13.59 -1.55 4.81
CA ALA A 242 12.19 -1.25 5.03
C ALA A 242 11.39 -1.43 3.75
N LEU A 243 10.08 -1.53 3.92
CA LEU A 243 9.08 -1.71 2.87
C LEU A 243 8.09 -0.57 2.90
N ILE A 244 7.53 -0.27 1.74
CA ILE A 244 6.44 0.66 1.57
C ILE A 244 5.18 -0.13 1.22
N SER A 245 4.14 0.05 2.00
CA SER A 245 2.84 -0.60 1.85
C SER A 245 1.71 0.39 2.13
N SER A 246 0.49 -0.11 2.25
CA SER A 246 -0.73 0.63 2.57
C SER A 246 -1.34 0.14 3.88
N THR A 247 -1.85 1.06 4.70
CA THR A 247 -2.73 0.68 5.82
C THR A 247 -4.15 0.38 5.32
N VAL A 248 -4.96 -0.27 6.13
CA VAL A 248 -6.39 -0.48 5.81
C VAL A 248 -7.15 0.84 5.60
N ASN A 249 -6.69 1.92 6.24
CA ASN A 249 -7.27 3.25 6.11
C ASN A 249 -6.85 3.98 4.82
N GLY A 250 -5.94 3.41 4.04
CA GLY A 250 -5.40 4.02 2.83
C GLY A 250 -4.29 5.04 3.11
N ASP A 251 -3.59 4.93 4.25
CA ASP A 251 -2.40 5.71 4.56
C ASP A 251 -1.15 4.96 4.11
N LEU A 252 -0.07 5.69 3.85
CA LEU A 252 1.21 5.08 3.50
C LEU A 252 1.82 4.43 4.75
N LEU A 253 2.16 3.15 4.66
CA LEU A 253 2.84 2.40 5.72
C LEU A 253 4.31 2.19 5.36
N VAL A 254 5.21 2.62 6.24
CA VAL A 254 6.63 2.29 6.19
C VAL A 254 6.91 1.28 7.29
N THR A 255 7.25 0.06 6.93
CA THR A 255 7.40 -1.06 7.87
C THR A 255 8.55 -1.97 7.48
N ARG A 256 8.74 -3.07 8.20
CA ARG A 256 9.69 -4.14 7.86
C ARG A 256 8.97 -5.48 7.72
N ALA A 257 9.60 -6.40 7.01
CA ALA A 257 9.17 -7.78 7.04
C ALA A 257 9.33 -8.34 8.46
N VAL A 258 8.28 -9.00 8.94
CA VAL A 258 8.31 -9.62 10.27
C VAL A 258 9.29 -10.79 10.31
N SER A 259 9.94 -10.96 11.44
CA SER A 259 10.65 -12.17 11.82
C SER A 259 10.01 -12.73 13.08
N GLY A 260 9.80 -14.02 13.16
CA GLY A 260 9.22 -14.59 14.37
C GLY A 260 8.56 -15.95 14.18
N LYS A 261 7.63 -16.27 15.06
CA LYS A 261 6.94 -17.56 15.05
C LYS A 261 5.85 -17.57 13.97
N PRO A 262 5.65 -18.72 13.29
CA PRO A 262 4.53 -18.91 12.37
C PRO A 262 3.18 -18.73 13.08
N VAL A 263 2.24 -18.11 12.40
CA VAL A 263 0.85 -17.94 12.89
C VAL A 263 -0.01 -19.16 12.62
N ALA A 264 0.39 -20.01 11.66
CA ALA A 264 -0.28 -21.26 11.30
C ALA A 264 0.68 -22.21 10.61
N THR A 265 0.32 -23.49 10.56
CA THR A 265 0.94 -24.51 9.72
C THR A 265 -0.03 -24.90 8.60
N LEU A 266 0.43 -24.88 7.38
CA LEU A 266 -0.28 -25.28 6.17
C LEU A 266 0.33 -26.59 5.67
N GLU A 267 -0.39 -27.68 5.86
CA GLU A 267 0.07 -29.04 5.50
C GLU A 267 -0.72 -29.56 4.31
N GLU A 268 -0.03 -30.15 3.33
CA GLU A 268 -0.63 -30.79 2.18
C GLU A 268 -1.62 -31.87 2.60
N GLY A 269 -2.85 -31.82 2.04
CA GLY A 269 -3.91 -32.77 2.38
C GLY A 269 -4.65 -32.48 3.69
N SER A 270 -4.25 -31.46 4.46
CA SER A 270 -5.02 -30.97 5.60
C SER A 270 -6.17 -30.06 5.17
N GLN A 271 -7.13 -29.80 6.09
CA GLN A 271 -8.19 -28.84 5.82
C GLN A 271 -7.60 -27.48 5.42
N GLY A 272 -8.05 -26.95 4.28
CA GLY A 272 -7.66 -25.63 3.79
C GLY A 272 -6.71 -25.64 2.58
N ALA A 273 -5.97 -26.70 2.29
CA ALA A 273 -5.17 -26.81 1.07
C ALA A 273 -5.99 -27.41 -0.07
N ILE A 274 -6.70 -26.58 -0.83
CA ILE A 274 -7.60 -27.03 -1.91
C ILE A 274 -6.80 -27.55 -3.12
N SER A 275 -5.77 -26.82 -3.51
CA SER A 275 -4.82 -27.19 -4.56
C SER A 275 -3.52 -26.45 -4.34
N LEU A 276 -2.39 -27.05 -4.75
CA LEU A 276 -1.10 -26.43 -4.56
C LEU A 276 -0.32 -26.45 -5.85
N THR A 277 0.14 -25.29 -6.28
CA THR A 277 0.99 -25.14 -7.45
C THR A 277 2.20 -24.28 -7.10
N ALA A 278 3.38 -24.84 -7.18
CA ALA A 278 4.61 -24.08 -7.05
C ALA A 278 5.29 -23.98 -8.42
N ARG A 279 5.77 -22.79 -8.74
CA ARG A 279 6.54 -22.53 -9.95
C ARG A 279 7.92 -22.02 -9.59
N TYR A 280 8.93 -22.77 -9.97
CA TYR A 280 10.34 -22.44 -9.76
C TYR A 280 10.95 -21.98 -11.09
N ASP A 281 11.10 -20.68 -11.29
CA ASP A 281 11.63 -20.12 -12.54
C ASP A 281 13.10 -19.72 -12.40
N GLY A 282 14.00 -20.68 -12.63
CA GLY A 282 15.45 -20.45 -12.58
C GLY A 282 15.98 -19.42 -13.60
N ARG A 283 15.18 -18.98 -14.57
CA ARG A 283 15.57 -17.92 -15.52
C ARG A 283 15.68 -16.57 -14.82
N LYS A 284 15.02 -16.39 -13.70
CA LYS A 284 15.07 -15.17 -12.88
C LYS A 284 16.26 -15.14 -11.92
N ARG A 285 17.04 -16.22 -11.81
CA ARG A 285 18.23 -16.32 -10.96
C ARG A 285 19.50 -16.06 -11.75
N PHE A 286 20.42 -15.33 -11.16
CA PHE A 286 21.72 -14.96 -11.73
C PHE A 286 22.84 -15.40 -10.79
N ASN A 287 23.96 -15.87 -11.35
CA ASN A 287 25.12 -16.28 -10.59
C ASN A 287 25.82 -15.08 -9.90
N VAL A 288 25.84 -13.91 -10.57
CA VAL A 288 26.43 -12.69 -10.05
C VAL A 288 25.50 -11.52 -10.23
N TYR A 289 25.26 -10.81 -9.16
CA TYR A 289 24.56 -9.53 -9.11
C TYR A 289 25.57 -8.43 -8.89
N ARG A 290 25.65 -7.49 -9.82
CA ARG A 290 26.62 -6.41 -9.82
C ARG A 290 25.89 -5.06 -9.73
N ALA A 291 25.99 -4.42 -8.59
CA ALA A 291 25.54 -3.05 -8.40
C ALA A 291 26.64 -2.08 -8.83
N ILE A 292 26.30 -1.06 -9.59
CA ILE A 292 27.19 0.04 -9.96
C ILE A 292 26.62 1.30 -9.33
N GLY A 293 27.42 1.99 -8.52
CA GLY A 293 27.07 3.28 -7.91
C GLY A 293 28.07 4.33 -8.35
N ASP A 294 27.59 5.54 -8.59
CA ASP A 294 28.45 6.68 -8.88
C ASP A 294 29.03 7.25 -7.58
N SER A 295 30.28 7.64 -7.60
CA SER A 295 30.98 8.28 -6.49
C SER A 295 31.87 9.36 -7.05
N PRO A 296 32.14 10.45 -6.30
CA PRO A 296 33.12 11.46 -6.69
C PRO A 296 34.50 10.90 -7.02
N ASP A 297 34.86 9.76 -6.41
CA ASP A 297 36.14 9.07 -6.59
C ASP A 297 36.11 7.97 -7.67
N GLY A 298 35.04 7.90 -8.47
CA GLY A 298 34.84 6.89 -9.51
C GLY A 298 33.72 5.90 -9.14
N ASN A 299 33.33 5.05 -10.10
CA ASN A 299 32.25 4.10 -9.91
C ASN A 299 32.58 3.07 -8.83
N LYS A 300 31.75 3.00 -7.79
CA LYS A 300 31.82 1.92 -6.82
C LYS A 300 31.07 0.70 -7.39
N VAL A 301 31.58 -0.50 -7.08
CA VAL A 301 30.98 -1.76 -7.54
C VAL A 301 30.73 -2.64 -6.33
N GLY A 302 29.47 -3.02 -6.12
CA GLY A 302 29.06 -4.03 -5.16
C GLY A 302 28.73 -5.35 -5.84
N LEU A 303 29.02 -6.45 -5.16
CA LEU A 303 28.84 -7.81 -5.71
C LEU A 303 28.10 -8.71 -4.71
N ALA A 304 27.09 -9.40 -5.21
CA ALA A 304 26.50 -10.54 -4.52
C ALA A 304 26.49 -11.77 -5.43
N LYS A 305 26.71 -12.94 -4.86
CA LYS A 305 26.74 -14.21 -5.59
C LYS A 305 25.59 -15.12 -5.17
N ASP A 306 25.06 -15.86 -6.15
CA ASP A 306 24.19 -17.01 -5.95
C ASP A 306 24.92 -18.25 -6.47
N ASN A 307 25.50 -18.99 -5.53
CA ASN A 307 26.34 -20.15 -5.86
C ASN A 307 25.53 -21.37 -6.34
N VAL A 308 24.21 -21.35 -6.18
CA VAL A 308 23.32 -22.42 -6.68
C VAL A 308 23.18 -22.37 -8.20
N VAL A 309 23.39 -21.18 -8.81
CA VAL A 309 23.34 -21.05 -10.27
C VAL A 309 24.67 -21.50 -10.88
N PRO A 310 24.73 -22.68 -11.56
CA PRO A 310 25.98 -23.29 -12.01
C PRO A 310 26.56 -22.65 -13.29
N ARG A 311 25.87 -21.69 -13.86
CA ARG A 311 26.23 -21.02 -15.12
C ARG A 311 26.62 -19.57 -14.87
N SER A 312 27.56 -19.03 -15.65
CA SER A 312 27.87 -17.61 -15.65
C SER A 312 26.70 -16.79 -16.18
N ARG A 313 25.91 -16.25 -15.29
CA ARG A 313 24.77 -15.38 -15.57
C ARG A 313 24.91 -14.13 -14.74
N PHE A 314 25.04 -12.99 -15.40
CA PHE A 314 25.29 -11.71 -14.75
C PHE A 314 24.06 -10.82 -14.83
N LEU A 315 23.72 -10.16 -13.71
CA LEU A 315 22.79 -9.04 -13.68
C LEU A 315 23.55 -7.82 -13.20
N THR A 316 23.73 -6.85 -14.07
CA THR A 316 24.31 -5.56 -13.71
C THR A 316 23.19 -4.52 -13.67
N PHE A 317 23.17 -3.68 -12.63
CA PHE A 317 22.17 -2.64 -12.45
C PHE A 317 22.79 -1.42 -11.77
N GLN A 318 22.21 -0.24 -12.03
CA GLN A 318 22.58 0.98 -11.34
C GLN A 318 22.00 0.94 -9.93
N ALA A 319 22.85 1.04 -8.92
CA ALA A 319 22.42 1.34 -7.58
C ALA A 319 22.28 2.86 -7.48
N ASN A 320 21.13 3.37 -7.13
CA ASN A 320 20.95 4.79 -6.92
C ASN A 320 21.95 5.25 -5.88
N GLU A 321 22.68 6.32 -6.20
CA GLU A 321 23.93 6.80 -5.57
C GLU A 321 23.87 7.09 -4.08
N THR A 322 22.75 6.96 -3.48
CA THR A 322 22.47 7.45 -2.14
C THR A 322 22.58 6.41 -1.05
N ILE A 323 23.17 5.26 -1.35
CA ILE A 323 23.48 4.30 -0.30
C ILE A 323 24.74 4.80 0.41
N SER A 324 24.55 5.56 1.48
CA SER A 324 25.64 5.90 2.36
C SER A 324 26.30 4.61 2.86
N GLY A 325 27.33 4.16 2.19
CA GLY A 325 28.31 3.25 2.68
C GLY A 325 28.36 1.84 2.12
N ASP A 326 27.31 1.21 1.63
CA ASP A 326 27.41 -0.23 1.35
C ASP A 326 26.70 -0.66 0.06
N ILE A 327 27.41 -0.52 -1.05
CA ILE A 327 26.93 -0.94 -2.37
C ILE A 327 26.77 -2.48 -2.47
N ASP A 328 27.48 -3.25 -1.63
CA ASP A 328 27.34 -4.70 -1.56
C ASP A 328 25.93 -5.08 -1.05
N LYS A 329 25.41 -4.33 -0.08
CA LYS A 329 24.02 -4.52 0.38
C LYS A 329 22.97 -4.32 -0.72
N ALA A 330 23.21 -3.38 -1.65
CA ALA A 330 22.33 -3.19 -2.80
C ALA A 330 22.34 -4.45 -3.71
N ALA A 331 23.52 -5.03 -3.91
CA ALA A 331 23.66 -6.25 -4.69
C ALA A 331 23.00 -7.46 -3.98
N GLU A 332 23.19 -7.61 -2.67
CA GLU A 332 22.57 -8.64 -1.85
C GLU A 332 21.05 -8.51 -1.86
N TRP A 333 20.56 -7.29 -1.71
CA TRP A 333 19.12 -7.03 -1.74
C TRP A 333 18.52 -7.36 -3.11
N ARG A 334 19.19 -6.97 -4.21
CA ARG A 334 18.73 -7.30 -5.56
C ARG A 334 18.68 -8.81 -5.78
N ARG A 335 19.71 -9.54 -5.29
CA ARG A 335 19.72 -11.00 -5.29
C ARG A 335 18.49 -11.56 -4.58
N SER A 336 18.21 -11.10 -3.37
CA SER A 336 17.09 -11.57 -2.55
C SER A 336 15.75 -11.30 -3.24
N LYS A 337 15.57 -10.10 -3.81
CA LYS A 337 14.35 -9.74 -4.55
C LYS A 337 14.15 -10.61 -5.79
N GLN A 338 15.20 -10.86 -6.59
CA GLN A 338 15.10 -11.71 -7.78
C GLN A 338 14.75 -13.14 -7.40
N LEU A 339 15.20 -13.59 -6.27
CA LEU A 339 14.88 -14.91 -5.75
C LEU A 339 13.42 -15.02 -5.29
N ALA A 340 12.86 -13.96 -4.68
CA ALA A 340 11.42 -13.88 -4.42
C ALA A 340 10.60 -14.01 -5.68
N ASP A 341 10.99 -13.24 -6.68
CA ASP A 341 10.31 -13.26 -7.98
C ASP A 341 10.46 -14.62 -8.70
N ALA A 342 11.48 -15.41 -8.34
CA ALA A 342 11.70 -16.75 -8.85
C ALA A 342 10.93 -17.83 -8.07
N LEU A 343 10.61 -17.57 -6.79
CA LEU A 343 9.96 -18.51 -5.87
C LEU A 343 8.73 -17.84 -5.25
N THR A 344 7.61 -17.90 -5.93
CA THR A 344 6.31 -17.50 -5.38
C THR A 344 5.39 -18.70 -5.38
N ILE A 345 4.82 -19.02 -4.23
CA ILE A 345 3.88 -20.13 -4.06
C ILE A 345 2.51 -19.55 -3.75
N PRO A 346 1.57 -19.54 -4.70
CA PRO A 346 0.18 -19.26 -4.39
C PRO A 346 -0.41 -20.46 -3.65
N PHE A 347 -0.84 -20.23 -2.42
CA PHE A 347 -1.44 -21.23 -1.56
C PHE A 347 -2.93 -20.90 -1.34
N PRO A 348 -3.86 -21.53 -2.06
CA PRO A 348 -5.28 -21.32 -1.85
C PRO A 348 -5.76 -22.06 -0.61
N THR A 349 -6.60 -21.37 0.19
CA THR A 349 -7.27 -21.90 1.38
C THR A 349 -8.78 -21.82 1.19
N ASP A 350 -9.53 -22.69 1.86
CA ASP A 350 -11.00 -22.76 1.83
C ASP A 350 -11.66 -21.77 2.81
N SER A 351 -10.87 -20.88 3.42
CA SER A 351 -11.37 -19.90 4.38
C SER A 351 -10.55 -18.61 4.35
N TRP A 352 -11.22 -17.49 4.59
CA TRP A 352 -10.57 -16.19 4.82
C TRP A 352 -9.85 -16.12 6.17
N TYR A 353 -10.17 -17.07 7.06
CA TYR A 353 -9.71 -17.09 8.43
C TYR A 353 -8.70 -18.20 8.67
N ARG A 354 -7.72 -17.89 9.50
CA ARG A 354 -6.78 -18.84 10.08
C ARG A 354 -7.49 -19.77 11.07
N PRO A 355 -6.85 -20.87 11.48
CA PRO A 355 -7.41 -21.77 12.49
C PRO A 355 -7.73 -21.12 13.84
N ASP A 356 -7.06 -20.01 14.18
CA ASP A 356 -7.29 -19.23 15.41
C ASP A 356 -8.47 -18.25 15.31
N GLY A 357 -9.15 -18.17 14.15
CA GLY A 357 -10.31 -17.32 13.90
C GLY A 357 -9.98 -15.89 13.43
N GLU A 358 -8.70 -15.55 13.28
CA GLU A 358 -8.29 -14.28 12.71
C GLU A 358 -8.16 -14.36 11.18
N LEU A 359 -8.37 -13.24 10.48
CA LEU A 359 -8.16 -13.15 9.04
C LEU A 359 -6.69 -13.43 8.69
N TRP A 360 -6.45 -14.09 7.56
CA TRP A 360 -5.13 -14.15 6.98
C TRP A 360 -4.62 -12.73 6.75
N ARG A 361 -3.35 -12.48 6.96
CA ARG A 361 -2.76 -11.14 6.80
C ARG A 361 -1.43 -11.23 6.08
N GLU A 362 -1.18 -10.26 5.21
CA GLU A 362 0.13 -9.96 4.66
C GLU A 362 1.12 -9.66 5.80
N ASN A 363 2.40 -9.83 5.54
CA ASN A 363 3.47 -9.64 6.52
C ASN A 363 3.31 -10.52 7.77
N THR A 364 2.86 -11.77 7.60
CA THR A 364 2.85 -12.79 8.66
C THR A 364 3.54 -14.06 8.17
N ILE A 365 4.06 -14.87 9.09
CA ILE A 365 4.80 -16.09 8.78
C ILE A 365 3.89 -17.31 8.92
N VAL A 366 3.97 -18.22 7.96
CA VAL A 366 3.32 -19.54 8.01
C VAL A 366 4.34 -20.63 7.75
N THR A 367 4.19 -21.79 8.39
CA THR A 367 4.97 -22.99 8.06
C THR A 367 4.22 -23.77 6.98
N VAL A 368 4.89 -24.11 5.89
CA VAL A 368 4.33 -24.98 4.84
C VAL A 368 5.00 -26.33 4.90
N ILE A 369 4.22 -27.40 4.89
CA ILE A 369 4.67 -28.78 4.79
C ILE A 369 4.01 -29.40 3.56
N SER A 370 4.78 -29.65 2.51
CA SER A 370 4.26 -30.24 1.27
C SER A 370 5.36 -30.95 0.48
N PRO A 371 5.39 -32.27 0.50
CA PRO A 371 6.31 -33.05 -0.33
C PRO A 371 6.14 -32.79 -1.83
N THR A 372 4.90 -32.54 -2.29
CA THR A 372 4.60 -32.30 -3.71
C THR A 372 5.32 -31.08 -4.27
N ILE A 373 5.51 -30.03 -3.47
CA ILE A 373 6.24 -28.82 -3.88
C ILE A 373 7.68 -28.78 -3.33
N HIS A 374 8.26 -29.92 -3.03
CA HIS A 374 9.63 -30.06 -2.50
C HIS A 374 9.87 -29.32 -1.16
N VAL A 375 8.89 -29.34 -0.25
CA VAL A 375 8.98 -28.81 1.10
C VAL A 375 8.53 -29.88 2.13
N PRO A 376 9.24 -31.03 2.21
CA PRO A 376 8.77 -32.18 3.00
C PRO A 376 8.88 -31.96 4.52
N ASP A 377 9.92 -31.26 4.98
CA ASP A 377 10.27 -31.13 6.40
C ASP A 377 9.72 -29.85 7.05
N GLY A 378 8.95 -29.07 6.28
CA GLY A 378 8.40 -27.81 6.70
C GLY A 378 9.38 -26.63 6.56
N PHE A 379 8.87 -25.55 5.97
CA PHE A 379 9.63 -24.32 5.78
C PHE A 379 8.76 -23.11 6.12
N ASN A 380 9.36 -22.10 6.75
CA ASN A 380 8.68 -20.87 7.11
C ASN A 380 8.66 -19.91 5.91
N PHE A 381 7.47 -19.61 5.44
CA PHE A 381 7.23 -18.62 4.41
C PHE A 381 6.60 -17.37 5.00
N LEU A 382 6.89 -16.23 4.40
CA LEU A 382 6.22 -14.96 4.63
C LEU A 382 5.04 -14.82 3.67
N ILE A 383 3.89 -14.40 4.16
CA ILE A 383 2.75 -14.05 3.33
C ILE A 383 3.01 -12.65 2.74
N ARG A 384 3.35 -12.61 1.45
CA ARG A 384 3.59 -11.38 0.71
C ARG A 384 2.29 -10.64 0.42
N SER A 385 1.27 -11.38 0.01
CA SER A 385 -0.06 -10.83 -0.24
C SER A 385 -1.13 -11.85 0.06
N VAL A 386 -2.31 -11.36 0.38
CA VAL A 386 -3.52 -12.15 0.56
C VAL A 386 -4.57 -11.66 -0.40
N GLU A 387 -5.15 -12.58 -1.15
CA GLU A 387 -6.29 -12.35 -2.01
C GLU A 387 -7.51 -13.03 -1.42
N TYR A 388 -8.52 -12.27 -1.02
CA TYR A 388 -9.79 -12.78 -0.52
C TYR A 388 -10.78 -12.77 -1.68
N ILE A 389 -11.44 -13.90 -1.89
CA ILE A 389 -12.38 -14.11 -2.99
C ILE A 389 -13.73 -14.56 -2.40
N ASP A 390 -14.78 -13.91 -2.87
CA ASP A 390 -16.18 -14.29 -2.62
C ASP A 390 -16.86 -14.45 -3.97
N ASP A 391 -17.12 -15.68 -4.37
CA ASP A 391 -17.74 -16.00 -5.65
C ASP A 391 -18.74 -17.16 -5.53
N VAL A 392 -19.28 -17.59 -6.67
CA VAL A 392 -20.25 -18.70 -6.74
C VAL A 392 -19.68 -20.06 -6.28
N ALA A 393 -18.36 -20.21 -6.28
CA ALA A 393 -17.68 -21.43 -5.80
C ALA A 393 -17.48 -21.40 -4.27
N GLY A 394 -17.64 -20.26 -3.66
CA GLY A 394 -17.49 -20.06 -2.21
C GLY A 394 -16.48 -18.99 -1.84
N LYS A 395 -16.05 -19.04 -0.58
CA LYS A 395 -15.15 -18.07 0.04
C LYS A 395 -13.77 -18.67 0.20
N THR A 396 -12.81 -18.14 -0.55
CA THR A 396 -11.45 -18.64 -0.56
C THR A 396 -10.46 -17.51 -0.30
N ALA A 397 -9.28 -17.83 0.23
CA ALA A 397 -8.16 -16.93 0.26
C ALA A 397 -6.97 -17.55 -0.45
N ILE A 398 -6.25 -16.74 -1.25
CA ILE A 398 -4.99 -17.14 -1.86
C ILE A 398 -3.86 -16.40 -1.16
N LEU A 399 -2.99 -17.16 -0.51
CA LEU A 399 -1.81 -16.66 0.17
C LEU A 399 -0.62 -16.74 -0.79
N ASN A 400 -0.08 -15.60 -1.19
CA ASN A 400 1.14 -15.58 -1.99
C ASN A 400 2.35 -15.62 -1.05
N LEU A 401 3.00 -16.76 -1.03
CA LEU A 401 4.07 -17.09 -0.11
C LEU A 401 5.44 -16.85 -0.75
N VAL A 402 6.36 -16.26 0.02
CA VAL A 402 7.75 -16.04 -0.37
C VAL A 402 8.67 -16.36 0.81
N PRO A 403 9.95 -16.75 0.58
CA PRO A 403 10.90 -16.90 1.67
C PRO A 403 11.12 -15.55 2.40
N PRO A 404 11.15 -15.52 3.76
CA PRO A 404 11.35 -14.28 4.50
C PRO A 404 12.66 -13.55 4.17
N GLN A 405 13.72 -14.29 3.82
CA GLN A 405 15.04 -13.79 3.46
C GLN A 405 15.04 -12.81 2.28
N VAL A 406 13.98 -12.84 1.48
CA VAL A 406 13.73 -11.89 0.39
C VAL A 406 13.75 -10.44 0.85
N TYR A 407 13.30 -10.19 2.08
CA TYR A 407 13.19 -8.86 2.64
C TYR A 407 14.22 -8.56 3.74
N THR A 408 14.89 -9.58 4.28
CA THR A 408 15.89 -9.39 5.34
C THR A 408 17.30 -9.26 4.79
N GLY A 409 17.53 -9.65 3.52
CA GLY A 409 18.87 -9.69 2.92
C GLY A 409 19.76 -10.82 3.46
N GLU A 410 19.24 -11.66 4.35
CA GLU A 410 19.94 -12.85 4.84
C GLU A 410 20.15 -13.87 3.71
N GLU A 411 21.12 -14.75 3.91
CA GLU A 411 21.35 -15.86 2.97
C GLU A 411 20.11 -16.76 2.89
N LEU A 412 19.64 -16.98 1.66
CA LEU A 412 18.47 -17.81 1.43
C LEU A 412 18.76 -19.24 1.82
N LYS A 413 17.95 -19.78 2.71
CA LYS A 413 17.79 -21.23 2.88
C LYS A 413 16.79 -21.73 1.89
N GLU A 414 17.17 -22.71 1.07
CA GLU A 414 16.24 -23.28 0.11
C GLU A 414 15.29 -24.26 0.82
N PRO A 415 13.97 -24.22 0.52
CA PRO A 415 12.98 -25.07 1.19
C PRO A 415 13.19 -26.58 1.02
N TRP A 416 14.00 -26.97 0.05
CA TRP A 416 14.33 -28.37 -0.30
C TRP A 416 15.75 -28.80 0.12
N SER A 417 16.52 -27.95 0.82
CA SER A 417 17.90 -28.23 1.26
C SER A 417 17.96 -28.86 2.62
#